data_5e3b3473c1e9ea3ad83841d5f6990f41
#
_entry.id   5e3b3473c1e9ea3ad83841d5f6990f41
#
_cell.length_a   1.000
_cell.length_b   1.000
_cell.length_c   1.000
_cell.angle_alpha   90.00
_cell.angle_beta   90.00
_cell.angle_gamma   90.00
#
_symmetry.space_group_name_H-M   'P 1'
#
loop_
_entity.id
_entity.type
_entity.pdbx_description
1 polymer ?
#
loop_
_entity_poly.entity_id
_entity_poly.type
_entity_poly.pdbx_seq_one_letter_code
_entity_poly.pdbx_strand_id
1 'polypeptide(L)'
;MKNWIPFLLLLLALSSCKTRNTAQSDTDHTRDSINGTKNIDNGNPKDVNEPVRDKLTFYEHVLIPPKFEQIKIDSKVRVETRSYVPTLDATIYIENDKKVWMNLRALFINAARGIATPEGIKGQDKINKTYIDSDFDYLNNLLNVNFIDYKSLEKILLGRTFVKINDRQFDLTQNAQGFKMVSNTNQKIVTDEKNREYKVALQYDTNYDLLAVNLKDILSSDELDVSYSDWDEYEGIRLPKNVKIIIKGSKSSQILLENTKFDFSRMETPYSVPSSYKKIEIK
;
A
#
# COMPACT_ATOMS: atom_id res chain seq x y z
N MET A 1 8.48 33.36 -4.02
CA MET A 1 8.67 31.96 -3.57
C MET A 1 7.30 31.32 -3.57
N LYS A 2 6.98 30.54 -4.62
CA LYS A 2 5.66 29.92 -4.79
C LYS A 2 5.70 28.56 -4.12
N ASN A 3 5.08 28.44 -2.96
CA ASN A 3 4.88 27.16 -2.29
C ASN A 3 3.84 26.36 -3.07
N TRP A 4 4.31 25.44 -3.84
CA TRP A 4 3.51 24.47 -4.56
C TRP A 4 3.17 23.33 -3.60
N ILE A 5 1.91 23.25 -3.21
CA ILE A 5 1.34 22.05 -2.62
C ILE A 5 0.50 21.43 -3.74
N PRO A 6 1.05 20.53 -4.58
CA PRO A 6 0.25 19.88 -5.60
C PRO A 6 -0.52 18.71 -5.01
N PHE A 7 -1.75 18.52 -5.44
CA PHE A 7 -2.50 17.26 -5.33
C PHE A 7 -1.68 16.06 -5.81
N LEU A 8 -0.79 16.35 -6.69
CA LEU A 8 0.33 15.53 -7.08
C LEU A 8 1.15 15.02 -5.88
N LEU A 9 1.07 15.62 -4.70
CA LEU A 9 1.80 15.18 -3.51
C LEU A 9 1.18 13.97 -2.82
N LEU A 10 -0.06 13.68 -3.07
CA LEU A 10 -0.52 12.31 -2.87
C LEU A 10 -0.01 11.41 -4.01
N LEU A 11 0.49 11.99 -5.07
CA LEU A 11 0.83 11.34 -6.31
C LEU A 11 2.15 11.80 -6.95
N LEU A 12 2.84 12.85 -6.49
CA LEU A 12 4.09 13.30 -7.12
C LEU A 12 4.96 14.14 -6.19
N ALA A 13 5.99 13.58 -5.66
CA ALA A 13 7.19 14.30 -5.29
C ALA A 13 8.39 13.71 -6.04
N LEU A 14 8.47 13.99 -7.34
CA LEU A 14 9.57 13.54 -8.16
C LEU A 14 10.01 14.57 -9.17
N SER A 15 10.74 15.58 -8.69
CA SER A 15 11.71 16.27 -9.51
C SER A 15 13.09 15.93 -8.98
N SER A 16 13.81 15.16 -9.77
CA SER A 16 15.19 14.76 -9.61
C SER A 16 16.08 16.01 -9.57
N CYS A 17 16.83 16.19 -8.49
CA CYS A 17 18.09 16.91 -8.53
C CYS A 17 19.20 15.97 -8.12
N LYS A 18 20.04 15.63 -9.10
CA LYS A 18 21.30 14.93 -9.01
C LYS A 18 22.29 15.77 -8.19
N THR A 19 22.72 15.30 -7.05
CA THR A 19 23.89 15.89 -6.37
C THR A 19 24.87 14.79 -5.97
N ARG A 20 26.09 15.07 -6.26
CA ARG A 20 27.32 14.29 -6.28
C ARG A 20 27.74 13.83 -4.89
N ASN A 21 28.30 12.63 -4.83
CA ASN A 21 29.03 12.06 -3.68
C ASN A 21 30.23 12.90 -3.24
N THR A 22 30.41 12.95 -1.92
CA THR A 22 31.79 12.98 -1.37
C THR A 22 31.82 12.05 -0.17
N ALA A 23 32.72 11.09 -0.26
CA ALA A 23 33.06 10.15 0.80
C ALA A 23 33.95 10.84 1.84
N GLN A 24 33.77 10.47 3.10
CA GLN A 24 34.92 10.47 4.04
C GLN A 24 34.70 9.38 5.09
N SER A 25 35.68 8.54 5.16
CA SER A 25 35.94 7.50 6.15
C SER A 25 36.36 8.09 7.47
N ASP A 26 36.00 7.46 8.58
CA ASP A 26 36.93 7.23 9.65
C ASP A 26 36.56 5.99 10.48
N THR A 27 37.56 5.19 10.64
CA THR A 27 37.71 4.01 11.49
C THR A 27 37.83 4.40 12.95
N ASP A 28 37.26 3.64 13.88
CA ASP A 28 38.08 3.21 15.01
C ASP A 28 37.57 1.93 15.71
N HIS A 29 38.52 1.13 16.10
CA HIS A 29 38.43 -0.16 16.77
C HIS A 29 38.22 0.01 18.29
N THR A 30 37.45 -0.89 18.91
CA THR A 30 37.94 -1.49 20.16
C THR A 30 37.28 -2.88 20.37
N ARG A 31 38.18 -3.87 20.53
CA ARG A 31 37.87 -5.20 21.07
C ARG A 31 37.78 -5.07 22.59
N ASP A 32 36.86 -5.83 23.18
CA ASP A 32 37.18 -6.58 24.38
C ASP A 32 36.31 -7.81 24.56
N SER A 33 36.98 -8.92 24.74
CA SER A 33 36.43 -10.23 25.07
C SER A 33 36.38 -10.36 26.60
N ILE A 34 35.28 -10.91 27.14
CA ILE A 34 35.38 -11.71 28.37
C ILE A 34 34.29 -12.82 28.35
N ASN A 35 34.80 -14.03 28.56
CA ASN A 35 34.07 -15.27 28.85
C ASN A 35 33.24 -15.20 30.12
N GLY A 36 32.14 -15.91 30.16
CA GLY A 36 31.42 -16.23 31.38
C GLY A 36 30.13 -17.00 31.19
N THR A 37 30.26 -18.31 31.21
CA THR A 37 29.22 -19.33 31.22
C THR A 37 28.16 -19.11 32.31
N LYS A 38 26.86 -19.19 31.97
CA LYS A 38 25.91 -20.10 32.65
C LYS A 38 24.57 -20.10 31.95
N ASN A 39 24.20 -21.28 31.51
CA ASN A 39 22.83 -21.64 31.04
C ASN A 39 21.81 -21.34 32.13
N ILE A 40 20.81 -20.54 31.80
CA ILE A 40 19.48 -20.66 32.37
C ILE A 40 18.54 -20.71 31.17
N ASP A 41 18.10 -21.91 30.89
CA ASP A 41 17.08 -22.23 29.89
C ASP A 41 15.73 -21.72 30.43
N ASN A 42 15.41 -20.47 30.13
CA ASN A 42 14.05 -19.97 30.20
C ASN A 42 13.46 -20.11 28.83
N GLY A 43 12.81 -21.26 28.63
CA GLY A 43 12.11 -21.61 27.41
C GLY A 43 11.08 -20.55 27.01
N ASN A 44 11.50 -19.61 26.21
CA ASN A 44 10.62 -18.90 25.33
C ASN A 44 10.27 -19.90 24.20
N PRO A 45 9.00 -20.19 23.93
CA PRO A 45 8.67 -21.08 22.83
C PRO A 45 9.30 -20.47 21.57
N LYS A 46 10.27 -21.19 21.00
CA LYS A 46 10.88 -20.80 19.72
C LYS A 46 9.71 -20.63 18.75
N ASP A 47 9.65 -19.49 18.08
CA ASP A 47 8.77 -19.24 16.94
C ASP A 47 9.18 -20.17 15.79
N VAL A 48 8.85 -21.45 15.93
CA VAL A 48 9.08 -22.45 14.91
C VAL A 48 7.94 -22.35 13.92
N ASN A 49 8.24 -21.87 12.72
CA ASN A 49 7.28 -21.91 11.63
C ASN A 49 7.10 -23.35 11.17
N GLU A 50 5.88 -23.87 11.31
CA GLU A 50 5.51 -25.21 10.86
C GLU A 50 4.69 -25.15 9.55
N PRO A 51 4.75 -26.17 8.70
CA PRO A 51 3.87 -26.26 7.54
C PRO A 51 2.40 -26.30 7.96
N VAL A 52 1.55 -25.52 7.28
CA VAL A 52 0.10 -25.50 7.53
C VAL A 52 -0.53 -26.84 7.14
N ARG A 53 -1.25 -27.48 8.08
CA ARG A 53 -1.90 -28.77 7.84
C ARG A 53 -3.12 -28.64 6.95
N ASP A 54 -3.93 -27.63 7.17
CA ASP A 54 -5.14 -27.34 6.39
C ASP A 54 -4.95 -26.07 5.54
N LYS A 55 -4.29 -26.26 4.41
CA LYS A 55 -4.06 -25.17 3.45
C LYS A 55 -5.35 -24.70 2.78
N LEU A 56 -6.33 -25.60 2.61
CA LEU A 56 -7.58 -25.26 1.93
C LEU A 56 -8.34 -24.19 2.74
N THR A 57 -8.52 -24.44 4.02
CA THR A 57 -9.16 -23.47 4.93
C THR A 57 -8.47 -22.11 4.90
N PHE A 58 -7.12 -22.09 4.90
CA PHE A 58 -6.38 -20.83 4.77
C PHE A 58 -6.73 -20.10 3.46
N TYR A 59 -6.65 -20.79 2.31
CA TYR A 59 -6.93 -20.16 1.01
C TYR A 59 -8.39 -19.71 0.89
N GLU A 60 -9.35 -20.44 1.43
CA GLU A 60 -10.75 -20.04 1.46
C GLU A 60 -10.94 -18.72 2.21
N HIS A 61 -10.29 -18.52 3.34
CA HIS A 61 -10.40 -17.27 4.10
C HIS A 61 -9.72 -16.08 3.41
N VAL A 62 -8.52 -16.28 2.84
CA VAL A 62 -7.73 -15.16 2.32
C VAL A 62 -8.05 -14.77 0.88
N LEU A 63 -8.66 -15.67 0.08
CA LEU A 63 -8.97 -15.43 -1.33
C LEU A 63 -10.43 -15.11 -1.61
N ILE A 64 -11.36 -15.56 -0.76
CA ILE A 64 -12.78 -15.24 -0.96
C ILE A 64 -13.03 -13.81 -0.44
N PRO A 65 -13.40 -12.87 -1.32
CA PRO A 65 -13.66 -11.51 -0.90
C PRO A 65 -14.96 -11.43 -0.08
N PRO A 66 -15.06 -10.52 0.89
CA PRO A 66 -16.32 -10.25 1.57
C PRO A 66 -17.35 -9.70 0.57
N LYS A 67 -18.62 -10.01 0.81
CA LYS A 67 -19.71 -9.51 -0.01
C LYS A 67 -20.18 -8.17 0.53
N PHE A 68 -20.08 -7.13 -0.25
CA PHE A 68 -20.64 -5.81 0.01
C PHE A 68 -21.03 -5.14 -1.32
N GLU A 69 -21.92 -4.18 -1.26
CA GLU A 69 -22.27 -3.37 -2.44
C GLU A 69 -21.39 -2.11 -2.48
N GLN A 70 -21.27 -1.42 -1.35
CA GLN A 70 -20.46 -0.21 -1.19
C GLN A 70 -19.95 -0.05 0.23
N ILE A 71 -18.84 0.66 0.36
CA ILE A 71 -18.26 1.07 1.63
C ILE A 71 -17.78 2.51 1.51
N LYS A 72 -18.22 3.37 2.40
CA LYS A 72 -17.67 4.70 2.62
C LYS A 72 -16.69 4.64 3.80
N ILE A 73 -15.52 5.19 3.62
CA ILE A 73 -14.46 5.25 4.62
C ILE A 73 -14.10 6.72 4.85
N ASP A 74 -14.28 7.21 6.07
CA ASP A 74 -13.69 8.48 6.47
C ASP A 74 -12.31 8.21 7.08
N SER A 75 -11.28 8.87 6.59
CA SER A 75 -9.89 8.59 6.90
C SER A 75 -9.07 9.86 7.07
N LYS A 76 -8.02 9.80 7.90
CA LYS A 76 -6.93 10.77 7.91
C LYS A 76 -5.79 10.23 7.07
N VAL A 77 -5.30 11.05 6.14
CA VAL A 77 -4.21 10.69 5.23
C VAL A 77 -2.99 11.53 5.55
N ARG A 78 -1.88 10.86 5.86
CA ARG A 78 -0.56 11.48 6.00
C ARG A 78 0.35 10.95 4.92
N VAL A 79 1.05 11.85 4.25
CA VAL A 79 2.05 11.52 3.23
C VAL A 79 3.39 12.06 3.70
N GLU A 80 4.32 11.17 3.94
CA GLU A 80 5.68 11.52 4.33
C GLU A 80 6.58 11.44 3.10
N THR A 81 7.06 12.60 2.72
CA THR A 81 7.98 12.80 1.60
C THR A 81 9.08 13.76 2.05
N ARG A 82 9.99 14.12 1.14
CA ARG A 82 11.00 15.16 1.42
C ARG A 82 10.40 16.55 1.67
N SER A 83 9.17 16.79 1.22
CA SER A 83 8.43 18.04 1.41
C SER A 83 7.33 17.84 2.44
N TYR A 84 7.08 18.88 3.24
CA TYR A 84 5.98 18.86 4.21
C TYR A 84 4.63 18.84 3.50
N VAL A 85 3.80 17.86 3.86
CA VAL A 85 2.40 17.76 3.46
C VAL A 85 1.55 17.74 4.73
N PRO A 86 0.56 18.64 4.86
CA PRO A 86 -0.34 18.59 6.01
C PRO A 86 -1.15 17.28 6.00
N THR A 87 -1.61 16.85 7.17
CA THR A 87 -2.59 15.78 7.25
C THR A 87 -3.87 16.19 6.54
N LEU A 88 -4.39 15.31 5.69
CA LEU A 88 -5.62 15.51 4.93
C LEU A 88 -6.76 14.66 5.51
N ASP A 89 -7.96 15.21 5.55
CA ASP A 89 -9.16 14.41 5.74
C ASP A 89 -9.58 13.82 4.39
N ALA A 90 -9.81 12.52 4.35
CA ALA A 90 -10.25 11.81 3.16
C ALA A 90 -11.64 11.21 3.37
N THR A 91 -12.49 11.31 2.39
CA THR A 91 -13.65 10.45 2.23
C THR A 91 -13.38 9.55 1.04
N ILE A 92 -13.32 8.25 1.28
CA ILE A 92 -13.11 7.22 0.26
C ILE A 92 -14.43 6.47 0.13
N TYR A 93 -14.93 6.30 -1.08
CA TYR A 93 -16.14 5.53 -1.36
C TYR A 93 -15.81 4.45 -2.38
N ILE A 94 -16.05 3.21 -2.00
CA ILE A 94 -15.81 2.04 -2.84
C ILE A 94 -17.17 1.45 -3.18
N GLU A 95 -17.51 1.42 -4.45
CA GLU A 95 -18.61 0.63 -4.98
C GLU A 95 -18.01 -0.62 -5.62
N ASN A 96 -18.28 -1.77 -5.01
CA ASN A 96 -17.59 -3.03 -5.29
C ASN A 96 -17.53 -3.34 -6.79
N ASP A 97 -16.35 -3.65 -7.29
CA ASP A 97 -16.05 -3.94 -8.71
C ASP A 97 -16.44 -2.83 -9.71
N LYS A 98 -16.79 -1.62 -9.25
CA LYS A 98 -17.23 -0.54 -10.14
C LYS A 98 -16.37 0.70 -10.06
N LYS A 99 -16.16 1.24 -8.85
CA LYS A 99 -15.38 2.46 -8.68
C LYS A 99 -14.83 2.64 -7.27
N VAL A 100 -13.70 3.31 -7.19
CA VAL A 100 -13.16 3.94 -5.99
C VAL A 100 -13.19 5.44 -6.21
N TRP A 101 -13.96 6.15 -5.41
CA TRP A 101 -14.01 7.61 -5.43
C TRP A 101 -13.37 8.15 -4.16
N MET A 102 -12.60 9.23 -4.27
CA MET A 102 -11.90 9.85 -3.14
C MET A 102 -12.03 11.37 -3.19
N ASN A 103 -12.33 11.98 -2.05
CA ASN A 103 -12.26 13.42 -1.86
C ASN A 103 -11.32 13.75 -0.70
N LEU A 104 -10.35 14.62 -0.94
CA LEU A 104 -9.35 15.04 0.03
C LEU A 104 -9.58 16.49 0.42
N ARG A 105 -9.53 16.74 1.72
CA ARG A 105 -9.68 18.08 2.31
C ARG A 105 -8.45 18.44 3.13
N ALA A 106 -7.97 19.65 2.94
CA ALA A 106 -6.98 20.27 3.80
C ALA A 106 -7.71 21.32 4.65
N LEU A 107 -7.86 21.07 5.94
CA LEU A 107 -8.71 21.87 6.83
C LEU A 107 -10.15 21.95 6.28
N PHE A 108 -10.57 23.12 5.81
CA PHE A 108 -11.93 23.37 5.28
C PHE A 108 -12.00 23.41 3.75
N ILE A 109 -10.86 23.22 3.06
CA ILE A 109 -10.76 23.35 1.60
C ILE A 109 -10.75 21.96 0.96
N ASN A 110 -11.63 21.73 -0.01
CA ASN A 110 -11.50 20.57 -0.88
C ASN A 110 -10.23 20.72 -1.72
N ALA A 111 -9.18 20.01 -1.35
CA ALA A 111 -7.89 20.09 -2.00
C ALA A 111 -7.89 19.29 -3.30
N ALA A 112 -8.55 18.13 -3.28
CA ALA A 112 -8.45 17.22 -4.38
C ALA A 112 -9.62 16.23 -4.46
N ARG A 113 -9.84 15.67 -5.65
CA ARG A 113 -10.82 14.63 -5.89
C ARG A 113 -10.33 13.66 -6.96
N GLY A 114 -10.56 12.38 -6.74
CA GLY A 114 -10.19 11.33 -7.68
C GLY A 114 -11.31 10.31 -7.86
N ILE A 115 -11.26 9.61 -8.96
CA ILE A 115 -12.07 8.43 -9.24
C ILE A 115 -11.21 7.42 -9.99
N ALA A 116 -11.24 6.17 -9.56
CA ALA A 116 -10.70 5.04 -10.29
C ALA A 116 -11.85 4.10 -10.66
N THR A 117 -11.82 3.61 -11.88
CA THR A 117 -12.74 2.62 -12.43
C THR A 117 -11.92 1.53 -13.14
N PRO A 118 -12.50 0.41 -13.57
CA PRO A 118 -11.76 -0.57 -14.37
C PRO A 118 -11.08 0.01 -15.61
N GLU A 119 -11.61 1.12 -16.17
CA GLU A 119 -11.07 1.78 -17.36
C GLU A 119 -9.88 2.71 -17.10
N GLY A 120 -9.63 3.09 -15.83
CA GLY A 120 -8.52 3.97 -15.51
C GLY A 120 -8.77 4.89 -14.33
N ILE A 121 -7.95 5.94 -14.23
CA ILE A 121 -7.88 6.85 -13.10
C ILE A 121 -8.07 8.28 -13.58
N LYS A 122 -8.91 9.03 -12.89
CA LYS A 122 -9.06 10.47 -13.07
C LYS A 122 -8.89 11.18 -11.75
N GLY A 123 -8.14 12.27 -11.76
CA GLY A 123 -7.90 13.06 -10.56
C GLY A 123 -7.85 14.55 -10.86
N GLN A 124 -8.27 15.37 -9.92
CA GLN A 124 -8.18 16.83 -10.03
C GLN A 124 -7.57 17.43 -8.76
N ASP A 125 -6.62 18.31 -8.97
CA ASP A 125 -6.08 19.20 -7.96
C ASP A 125 -6.86 20.52 -8.03
N LYS A 126 -7.66 20.78 -7.00
CA LYS A 126 -8.52 21.97 -6.95
C LYS A 126 -7.77 23.21 -6.54
N ILE A 127 -6.61 23.05 -5.89
CA ILE A 127 -5.77 24.17 -5.47
C ILE A 127 -5.01 24.72 -6.67
N ASN A 128 -4.36 23.81 -7.44
CA ASN A 128 -3.56 24.20 -8.60
C ASN A 128 -4.37 24.25 -9.90
N LYS A 129 -5.66 23.90 -9.87
CA LYS A 129 -6.55 23.84 -11.04
C LYS A 129 -5.98 22.97 -12.15
N THR A 130 -5.54 21.77 -11.79
CA THR A 130 -4.99 20.78 -12.71
C THR A 130 -5.74 19.46 -12.61
N TYR A 131 -5.64 18.61 -13.63
CA TYR A 131 -6.23 17.29 -13.61
C TYR A 131 -5.38 16.27 -14.36
N ILE A 132 -5.59 14.99 -14.00
CA ILE A 132 -5.06 13.83 -14.71
C ILE A 132 -6.22 12.99 -15.24
N ASP A 133 -5.99 12.32 -16.37
CA ASP A 133 -6.85 11.29 -16.94
C ASP A 133 -5.90 10.26 -17.56
N SER A 134 -5.76 9.10 -16.91
CA SER A 134 -4.72 8.12 -17.18
C SER A 134 -5.23 6.71 -16.91
N ASP A 135 -4.50 5.74 -17.37
CA ASP A 135 -4.58 4.34 -16.96
C ASP A 135 -3.91 4.10 -15.59
N PHE A 136 -3.79 2.84 -15.19
CA PHE A 136 -3.16 2.45 -13.93
C PHE A 136 -1.62 2.54 -13.94
N ASP A 137 -0.98 2.75 -15.07
CA ASP A 137 0.48 2.95 -15.15
C ASP A 137 0.93 4.14 -14.33
N TYR A 138 0.07 5.14 -14.18
CA TYR A 138 0.30 6.26 -13.30
C TYR A 138 0.50 5.81 -11.82
N LEU A 139 -0.37 4.96 -11.27
CA LEU A 139 -0.21 4.41 -9.94
C LEU A 139 0.98 3.43 -9.86
N ASN A 140 1.18 2.64 -10.88
CA ASN A 140 2.29 1.72 -10.97
C ASN A 140 3.63 2.46 -10.89
N ASN A 141 3.80 3.53 -11.65
CA ASN A 141 4.98 4.36 -11.60
C ASN A 141 5.17 5.05 -10.24
N LEU A 142 4.07 5.43 -9.60
CA LEU A 142 4.10 6.04 -8.27
C LEU A 142 4.55 5.06 -7.19
N LEU A 143 4.00 3.85 -7.21
CA LEU A 143 4.26 2.80 -6.21
C LEU A 143 5.51 1.97 -6.52
N ASN A 144 6.24 2.29 -7.59
CA ASN A 144 7.39 1.52 -8.09
C ASN A 144 7.07 0.04 -8.35
N VAL A 145 5.90 -0.24 -8.87
CA VAL A 145 5.43 -1.58 -9.27
C VAL A 145 4.90 -1.56 -10.69
N ASN A 146 4.38 -2.68 -11.20
CA ASN A 146 3.81 -2.75 -12.54
C ASN A 146 2.54 -3.60 -12.64
N PHE A 147 1.84 -3.84 -11.53
CA PHE A 147 0.71 -4.78 -11.50
C PHE A 147 -0.54 -4.22 -10.82
N ILE A 148 -0.53 -2.97 -10.38
CA ILE A 148 -1.71 -2.35 -9.78
C ILE A 148 -2.72 -2.06 -10.90
N ASP A 149 -3.88 -2.66 -10.76
CA ASP A 149 -5.09 -2.41 -11.51
C ASP A 149 -6.21 -1.93 -10.55
N TYR A 150 -7.41 -1.76 -11.07
CA TYR A 150 -8.56 -1.38 -10.25
C TYR A 150 -8.78 -2.34 -9.08
N LYS A 151 -8.76 -3.66 -9.34
CA LYS A 151 -9.01 -4.67 -8.30
C LYS A 151 -7.92 -4.69 -7.23
N SER A 152 -6.67 -4.50 -7.63
CA SER A 152 -5.55 -4.40 -6.69
C SER A 152 -5.68 -3.17 -5.81
N LEU A 153 -6.06 -2.01 -6.38
CA LEU A 153 -6.28 -0.78 -5.63
C LEU A 153 -7.41 -0.95 -4.58
N GLU A 154 -8.54 -1.51 -4.99
CA GLU A 154 -9.67 -1.80 -4.10
C GLU A 154 -9.23 -2.71 -2.94
N LYS A 155 -8.52 -3.80 -3.25
CA LYS A 155 -8.01 -4.74 -2.26
C LYS A 155 -7.01 -4.11 -1.30
N ILE A 156 -6.10 -3.25 -1.78
CA ILE A 156 -5.15 -2.52 -0.94
C ILE A 156 -5.89 -1.65 0.09
N LEU A 157 -6.92 -0.92 -0.34
CA LEU A 157 -7.69 -0.05 0.56
C LEU A 157 -8.49 -0.83 1.61
N LEU A 158 -8.90 -2.05 1.29
CA LEU A 158 -9.70 -2.91 2.17
C LEU A 158 -8.87 -3.93 2.97
N GLY A 159 -7.55 -3.92 2.86
CA GLY A 159 -6.68 -4.87 3.55
C GLY A 159 -6.80 -6.30 3.02
N ARG A 160 -7.04 -6.48 1.73
CA ARG A 160 -7.18 -7.79 1.11
C ARG A 160 -5.94 -8.18 0.32
N THR A 161 -5.76 -9.48 0.14
CA THR A 161 -4.66 -10.02 -0.67
C THR A 161 -4.78 -9.54 -2.12
N PHE A 162 -3.88 -8.66 -2.53
CA PHE A 162 -3.90 -8.01 -3.86
C PHE A 162 -2.88 -8.59 -4.85
N VAL A 163 -2.00 -9.49 -4.38
CA VAL A 163 -1.10 -10.27 -5.24
C VAL A 163 -1.72 -11.62 -5.53
N LYS A 164 -1.41 -12.20 -6.70
CA LYS A 164 -1.84 -13.56 -7.02
C LYS A 164 -1.01 -14.55 -6.24
N ILE A 165 -1.66 -15.37 -5.43
CA ILE A 165 -1.03 -16.42 -4.63
C ILE A 165 -1.57 -17.80 -5.02
N ASN A 166 -0.73 -18.81 -4.92
CA ASN A 166 -1.10 -20.22 -5.10
C ASN A 166 -0.12 -21.14 -4.33
N ASP A 167 -0.52 -22.36 -4.12
CA ASP A 167 0.21 -23.36 -3.32
C ASP A 167 1.49 -23.90 -3.99
N ARG A 168 1.64 -23.70 -5.32
CA ARG A 168 2.82 -24.18 -6.06
C ARG A 168 3.98 -23.19 -6.03
N GLN A 169 3.66 -21.90 -5.92
CA GLN A 169 4.65 -20.82 -6.01
C GLN A 169 4.94 -20.17 -4.66
N PHE A 170 4.25 -20.59 -3.60
CA PHE A 170 4.39 -20.05 -2.26
C PHE A 170 4.52 -21.15 -1.23
N ASP A 171 5.44 -20.94 -0.29
CA ASP A 171 5.54 -21.74 0.93
C ASP A 171 4.69 -21.10 2.01
N LEU A 172 3.73 -21.86 2.53
CA LEU A 172 2.84 -21.44 3.60
C LEU A 172 3.25 -22.13 4.90
N THR A 173 3.55 -21.32 5.91
CA THR A 173 3.89 -21.77 7.27
C THR A 173 3.00 -21.10 8.30
N GLN A 174 2.88 -21.69 9.48
CA GLN A 174 2.14 -21.11 10.62
C GLN A 174 2.99 -21.16 11.89
N ASN A 175 2.69 -20.25 12.79
CA ASN A 175 3.21 -20.22 14.16
C ASN A 175 2.13 -19.69 15.11
N ALA A 176 2.49 -19.43 16.36
CA ALA A 176 1.54 -18.92 17.36
C ALA A 176 0.93 -17.54 17.02
N GLN A 177 1.58 -16.73 16.19
CA GLN A 177 1.14 -15.40 15.79
C GLN A 177 0.24 -15.38 14.55
N GLY A 178 0.22 -16.48 13.76
CA GLY A 178 -0.58 -16.61 12.55
C GLY A 178 0.14 -17.30 11.42
N PHE A 179 -0.03 -16.79 10.19
CA PHE A 179 0.44 -17.42 8.97
C PHE A 179 1.45 -16.54 8.24
N LYS A 180 2.46 -17.18 7.66
CA LYS A 180 3.43 -16.56 6.79
C LYS A 180 3.48 -17.28 5.45
N MET A 181 3.39 -16.52 4.38
CA MET A 181 3.50 -17.00 3.01
C MET A 181 4.66 -16.31 2.31
N VAL A 182 5.56 -17.08 1.70
CA VAL A 182 6.74 -16.55 1.00
C VAL A 182 6.83 -17.19 -0.37
N SER A 183 7.07 -16.39 -1.41
CA SER A 183 7.27 -16.93 -2.75
C SER A 183 8.53 -17.79 -2.81
N ASN A 184 8.39 -19.06 -3.19
CA ASN A 184 9.52 -20.00 -3.41
C ASN A 184 10.19 -19.77 -4.76
N THR A 185 9.47 -19.13 -5.71
CA THR A 185 9.98 -18.67 -7.00
C THR A 185 9.76 -17.17 -7.14
N ASN A 186 10.52 -16.53 -8.04
CA ASN A 186 10.24 -15.14 -8.39
C ASN A 186 8.90 -15.04 -9.09
N GLN A 187 8.09 -14.09 -8.64
CA GLN A 187 6.79 -13.84 -9.23
C GLN A 187 6.95 -12.92 -10.43
N LYS A 188 6.80 -13.48 -11.63
CA LYS A 188 6.82 -12.71 -12.88
C LYS A 188 5.48 -12.04 -13.09
N ILE A 189 5.52 -10.72 -13.17
CA ILE A 189 4.36 -9.92 -13.49
C ILE A 189 4.65 -9.23 -14.81
N VAL A 190 4.00 -9.73 -15.85
CA VAL A 190 4.15 -9.23 -17.22
C VAL A 190 3.05 -8.20 -17.46
N THR A 191 3.45 -6.98 -17.76
CA THR A 191 2.59 -5.97 -18.39
C THR A 191 3.17 -5.64 -19.76
N ASP A 192 2.39 -5.01 -20.63
CA ASP A 192 2.76 -4.77 -22.04
C ASP A 192 4.10 -4.03 -22.22
N GLU A 193 4.56 -3.30 -21.19
CA GLU A 193 5.77 -2.47 -21.31
C GLU A 193 6.94 -2.90 -20.40
N LYS A 194 6.72 -3.66 -19.32
CA LYS A 194 7.76 -3.98 -18.34
C LYS A 194 7.59 -5.38 -17.75
N ASN A 195 8.60 -6.20 -17.94
CA ASN A 195 8.72 -7.46 -17.19
C ASN A 195 9.43 -7.17 -15.87
N ARG A 196 8.73 -7.32 -14.76
CA ARG A 196 9.34 -7.26 -13.43
C ARG A 196 9.18 -8.60 -12.72
N GLU A 197 10.14 -8.90 -11.88
CA GLU A 197 10.12 -10.10 -11.04
C GLU A 197 10.27 -9.70 -9.59
N TYR A 198 9.39 -10.22 -8.75
CA TYR A 198 9.35 -9.90 -7.33
C TYR A 198 9.58 -11.13 -6.45
N LYS A 199 10.30 -10.92 -5.36
CA LYS A 199 10.12 -11.74 -4.15
C LYS A 199 8.94 -11.18 -3.38
N VAL A 200 8.04 -12.08 -2.98
CA VAL A 200 6.79 -11.71 -2.31
C VAL A 200 6.72 -12.40 -0.96
N ALA A 201 6.39 -11.64 0.07
CA ALA A 201 6.08 -12.18 1.39
C ALA A 201 4.76 -11.57 1.89
N LEU A 202 3.92 -12.42 2.49
CA LEU A 202 2.66 -12.00 3.13
C LEU A 202 2.63 -12.53 4.56
N GLN A 203 1.98 -11.79 5.44
CA GLN A 203 1.73 -12.18 6.82
C GLN A 203 0.26 -12.00 7.13
N TYR A 204 -0.30 -12.97 7.85
CA TYR A 204 -1.68 -12.95 8.32
C TYR A 204 -1.70 -13.31 9.80
N ASP A 205 -2.65 -12.78 10.54
CA ASP A 205 -2.87 -13.20 11.91
C ASP A 205 -3.65 -14.52 12.00
N THR A 206 -3.98 -14.94 13.21
CA THR A 206 -4.75 -16.17 13.48
C THR A 206 -6.21 -16.07 13.04
N ASN A 207 -6.73 -14.87 12.76
CA ASN A 207 -8.06 -14.62 12.20
C ASN A 207 -8.05 -14.53 10.66
N TYR A 208 -6.90 -14.81 10.02
CA TYR A 208 -6.66 -14.65 8.57
C TYR A 208 -6.71 -13.19 8.09
N ASP A 209 -6.62 -12.21 8.99
CA ASP A 209 -6.47 -10.82 8.61
C ASP A 209 -5.08 -10.57 8.06
N LEU A 210 -4.99 -9.89 6.93
CA LEU A 210 -3.72 -9.55 6.31
C LEU A 210 -2.99 -8.50 7.16
N LEU A 211 -1.79 -8.83 7.63
CA LEU A 211 -0.97 -7.91 8.42
C LEU A 211 0.05 -7.16 7.56
N ALA A 212 0.63 -7.84 6.58
CA ALA A 212 1.64 -7.21 5.72
C ALA A 212 1.78 -7.91 4.37
N VAL A 213 2.14 -7.12 3.36
CA VAL A 213 2.62 -7.57 2.05
C VAL A 213 3.93 -6.86 1.77
N ASN A 214 4.98 -7.62 1.51
CA ASN A 214 6.26 -7.12 1.05
C ASN A 214 6.51 -7.60 -0.38
N LEU A 215 6.87 -6.67 -1.26
CA LEU A 215 7.21 -6.91 -2.66
C LEU A 215 8.58 -6.28 -2.92
N LYS A 216 9.57 -7.11 -3.17
CA LYS A 216 10.93 -6.68 -3.49
C LYS A 216 11.26 -7.03 -4.92
N ASP A 217 11.53 -6.02 -5.74
CA ASP A 217 12.02 -6.20 -7.11
C ASP A 217 13.41 -6.86 -7.07
N ILE A 218 13.62 -7.89 -7.88
CA ILE A 218 14.90 -8.64 -7.88
C ILE A 218 15.99 -7.98 -8.71
N LEU A 219 15.61 -7.07 -9.62
CA LEU A 219 16.52 -6.41 -10.57
C LEU A 219 16.87 -4.98 -10.12
N SER A 220 16.13 -4.44 -9.14
CA SER A 220 16.35 -3.10 -8.64
C SER A 220 16.34 -3.08 -7.11
N SER A 221 16.53 -1.90 -6.52
CA SER A 221 16.35 -1.67 -5.08
C SER A 221 14.91 -1.30 -4.73
N ASP A 222 13.98 -1.38 -5.68
CA ASP A 222 12.60 -0.99 -5.47
C ASP A 222 11.87 -2.02 -4.61
N GLU A 223 11.15 -1.53 -3.60
CA GLU A 223 10.41 -2.33 -2.65
C GLU A 223 9.11 -1.62 -2.29
N LEU A 224 8.03 -2.37 -2.22
CA LEU A 224 6.73 -1.93 -1.72
C LEU A 224 6.37 -2.74 -0.50
N ASP A 225 6.20 -2.05 0.64
CA ASP A 225 5.66 -2.61 1.86
C ASP A 225 4.26 -2.04 2.10
N VAL A 226 3.28 -2.91 2.28
CA VAL A 226 1.94 -2.51 2.73
C VAL A 226 1.64 -3.24 4.01
N SER A 227 1.30 -2.53 5.07
CA SER A 227 0.94 -3.11 6.35
C SER A 227 -0.40 -2.60 6.87
N TYR A 228 -1.07 -3.45 7.62
CA TYR A 228 -2.40 -3.23 8.14
C TYR A 228 -2.42 -3.53 9.64
N SER A 229 -3.19 -2.75 10.39
CA SER A 229 -3.39 -2.99 11.81
C SER A 229 -4.75 -2.51 12.30
N ASP A 230 -5.06 -2.88 13.55
CA ASP A 230 -6.29 -2.49 14.24
C ASP A 230 -7.53 -2.93 13.46
N TRP A 231 -7.56 -4.21 13.16
CA TRP A 231 -8.68 -4.86 12.49
C TRP A 231 -9.91 -4.92 13.40
N ASP A 232 -11.06 -4.59 12.83
CA ASP A 232 -12.33 -4.65 13.53
C ASP A 232 -13.42 -5.11 12.56
N GLU A 233 -14.58 -5.52 13.09
CA GLU A 233 -15.70 -6.02 12.31
C GLU A 233 -16.77 -4.94 12.18
N TYR A 234 -17.23 -4.70 10.94
CA TYR A 234 -18.25 -3.75 10.57
C TYR A 234 -19.27 -4.43 9.64
N GLU A 235 -20.50 -4.59 10.09
CA GLU A 235 -21.57 -5.28 9.36
C GLU A 235 -21.14 -6.67 8.82
N GLY A 236 -20.39 -7.43 9.64
CA GLY A 236 -19.90 -8.76 9.27
C GLY A 236 -18.65 -8.75 8.36
N ILE A 237 -18.05 -7.60 8.12
CA ILE A 237 -16.85 -7.45 7.29
C ILE A 237 -15.71 -6.94 8.15
N ARG A 238 -14.59 -7.68 8.16
CA ARG A 238 -13.38 -7.24 8.84
C ARG A 238 -12.61 -6.23 7.98
N LEU A 239 -12.29 -5.06 8.56
CA LEU A 239 -11.61 -3.94 7.90
C LEU A 239 -10.50 -3.38 8.79
N PRO A 240 -9.35 -2.97 8.22
CA PRO A 240 -8.26 -2.39 8.98
C PRO A 240 -8.51 -0.91 9.27
N LYS A 241 -8.25 -0.48 10.51
CA LYS A 241 -8.24 0.96 10.84
C LYS A 241 -7.00 1.67 10.33
N ASN A 242 -5.88 0.96 10.23
CA ASN A 242 -4.64 1.55 9.72
C ASN A 242 -4.14 0.82 8.50
N VAL A 243 -3.81 1.60 7.46
CA VAL A 243 -3.11 1.13 6.26
C VAL A 243 -1.86 1.97 6.08
N LYS A 244 -0.71 1.32 6.02
CA LYS A 244 0.59 1.97 5.83
C LYS A 244 1.24 1.42 4.57
N ILE A 245 1.57 2.30 3.64
CA ILE A 245 2.24 1.98 2.38
C ILE A 245 3.60 2.64 2.41
N ILE A 246 4.67 1.86 2.31
CA ILE A 246 6.05 2.34 2.24
C ILE A 246 6.60 1.97 0.88
N ILE A 247 7.09 2.97 0.16
CA ILE A 247 7.76 2.82 -1.12
C ILE A 247 9.24 3.11 -0.88
N LYS A 248 10.12 2.18 -1.27
CA LYS A 248 11.58 2.29 -1.16
C LYS A 248 12.21 2.15 -2.54
N GLY A 249 13.42 2.66 -2.69
CA GLY A 249 14.21 2.56 -3.92
C GLY A 249 14.52 3.91 -4.53
N SER A 250 14.35 4.02 -5.84
CA SER A 250 14.60 5.26 -6.60
C SER A 250 13.74 6.43 -6.08
N LYS A 251 12.58 6.11 -5.56
CA LYS A 251 11.63 7.02 -4.91
C LYS A 251 11.34 6.47 -3.52
N SER A 252 11.39 7.31 -2.51
CA SER A 252 11.05 6.91 -1.16
C SER A 252 9.95 7.79 -0.61
N SER A 253 8.86 7.17 -0.20
CA SER A 253 7.71 7.85 0.40
C SER A 253 6.94 6.90 1.30
N GLN A 254 6.12 7.46 2.19
CA GLN A 254 5.23 6.71 3.04
C GLN A 254 3.85 7.35 3.00
N ILE A 255 2.82 6.52 2.89
CA ILE A 255 1.41 6.92 2.94
C ILE A 255 0.79 6.19 4.13
N LEU A 256 0.13 6.92 4.99
CA LEU A 256 -0.59 6.41 6.15
C LEU A 256 -2.06 6.80 5.99
N LEU A 257 -2.93 5.81 6.06
CA LEU A 257 -4.38 5.97 6.13
C LEU A 257 -4.81 5.54 7.54
N GLU A 258 -5.42 6.44 8.29
CA GLU A 258 -6.06 6.17 9.57
C GLU A 258 -7.57 6.25 9.35
N ASN A 259 -8.21 5.10 9.19
CA ASN A 259 -9.65 4.98 8.94
C ASN A 259 -10.41 5.19 10.25
N THR A 260 -11.20 6.24 10.30
CA THR A 260 -11.89 6.67 11.52
C THR A 260 -13.35 6.23 11.57
N LYS A 261 -13.95 5.99 10.39
CA LYS A 261 -15.34 5.54 10.28
C LYS A 261 -15.54 4.71 9.02
N PHE A 262 -16.35 3.67 9.15
CA PHE A 262 -16.88 2.88 8.04
C PHE A 262 -18.41 3.03 8.00
N ASP A 263 -18.99 3.13 6.80
CA ASP A 263 -20.42 3.34 6.59
C ASP A 263 -20.81 2.65 5.27
N PHE A 264 -21.81 1.83 5.29
CA PHE A 264 -22.24 1.02 4.13
C PHE A 264 -23.41 1.64 3.39
N SER A 265 -23.85 2.83 3.79
CA SER A 265 -24.91 3.56 3.10
C SER A 265 -24.45 4.09 1.74
N ARG A 266 -25.40 4.19 0.82
CA ARG A 266 -25.14 4.72 -0.51
C ARG A 266 -24.82 6.22 -0.46
N MET A 267 -23.81 6.64 -1.22
CA MET A 267 -23.40 8.02 -1.34
C MET A 267 -23.27 8.41 -2.83
N GLU A 268 -23.62 9.65 -3.15
CA GLU A 268 -23.30 10.22 -4.45
C GLU A 268 -21.81 10.53 -4.56
N THR A 269 -21.24 10.24 -5.73
CA THR A 269 -19.81 10.40 -6.02
C THR A 269 -19.58 11.31 -7.23
N PRO A 270 -19.92 12.61 -7.12
CA PRO A 270 -19.81 13.53 -8.25
C PRO A 270 -18.36 13.71 -8.66
N TYR A 271 -18.09 13.60 -9.96
CA TYR A 271 -16.80 13.92 -10.54
C TYR A 271 -16.99 14.69 -11.85
N SER A 272 -16.45 15.89 -11.89
CA SER A 272 -16.43 16.73 -13.09
C SER A 272 -15.19 17.62 -13.05
N VAL A 273 -14.54 17.78 -14.18
CA VAL A 273 -13.37 18.66 -14.34
C VAL A 273 -13.82 19.98 -14.95
N PRO A 274 -13.63 21.13 -14.27
CA PRO A 274 -13.92 22.43 -14.86
C PRO A 274 -13.07 22.71 -16.11
N SER A 275 -13.64 23.36 -17.10
CA SER A 275 -12.94 23.70 -18.36
C SER A 275 -11.70 24.59 -18.15
N SER A 276 -11.63 25.29 -17.02
CA SER A 276 -10.47 26.13 -16.65
C SER A 276 -9.28 25.34 -16.13
N TYR A 277 -9.42 24.02 -15.89
CA TYR A 277 -8.32 23.21 -15.38
C TYR A 277 -7.41 22.75 -16.51
N LYS A 278 -6.12 22.67 -16.21
CA LYS A 278 -5.10 22.21 -17.18
C LYS A 278 -4.84 20.73 -17.00
N LYS A 279 -4.85 19.98 -18.08
CA LYS A 279 -4.41 18.58 -18.06
C LYS A 279 -2.90 18.53 -17.78
N ILE A 280 -2.50 17.62 -16.88
CA ILE A 280 -1.09 17.28 -16.67
C ILE A 280 -0.81 16.04 -17.51
N GLU A 281 0.17 16.13 -18.39
CA GLU A 281 0.70 14.97 -19.09
C GLU A 281 1.66 14.23 -18.16
N ILE A 282 1.43 12.96 -18.04
CA ILE A 282 2.26 12.03 -17.25
C ILE A 282 3.34 11.53 -18.20
N LYS A 283 4.58 11.88 -17.90
CA LYS A 283 5.76 11.39 -18.64
C LYS A 283 6.34 10.16 -17.95
#